data_52f39a00dbfbbb9be346392f3c3021d9
#
_entry.id   52f39a00dbfbbb9be346392f3c3021d9
#
_cell.length_a   1.000
_cell.length_b   1.000
_cell.length_c   1.000
_cell.angle_alpha   90.00
_cell.angle_beta   90.00
_cell.angle_gamma   90.00
#
_symmetry.space_group_name_H-M   'P 1'
#
loop_
_entity.id
_entity.type
_entity.pdbx_description
1 polymer ?
#
loop_
_entity_poly.entity_id
_entity_poly.type
_entity_poly.pdbx_seq_one_letter_code
_entity_poly.pdbx_strand_id
1 'polypeptide(L)'
;KQQLCLLDNSQQLMARIFIGLLLQYHALDVDRVQLLNSVQPEGCCETGGCPDTLTMRLGSSLIILSSLLGFQDQIEQTNAQTRCSGECPDETDAQLGLIVIMIAVIRYFRLLDTGSAAENGTDSQIELEEEDEAAAIV
;
A
#
# COMPACT_ATOMS: atom_id res chain seq x y z
N LYS A 1 -33.58 -6.17 -8.61
CA LYS A 1 -32.36 -6.72 -9.26
C LYS A 1 -31.15 -5.79 -9.12
N GLN A 2 -31.33 -4.48 -9.25
CA GLN A 2 -30.25 -3.49 -9.16
C GLN A 2 -29.62 -3.42 -7.76
N GLN A 3 -30.45 -3.46 -6.70
CA GLN A 3 -29.94 -3.47 -5.32
C GLN A 3 -29.11 -4.72 -4.97
N LEU A 4 -29.46 -5.88 -5.52
CA LEU A 4 -28.69 -7.10 -5.34
C LEU A 4 -27.30 -7.01 -6.01
N CYS A 5 -27.24 -6.41 -7.19
CA CYS A 5 -25.97 -6.19 -7.89
C CYS A 5 -25.03 -5.23 -7.14
N LEU A 6 -25.61 -4.16 -6.55
CA LEU A 6 -24.85 -3.22 -5.70
C LEU A 6 -24.33 -3.91 -4.43
N LEU A 7 -25.12 -4.77 -3.81
CA LEU A 7 -24.72 -5.50 -2.61
C LEU A 7 -23.59 -6.49 -2.91
N ASP A 8 -23.68 -7.24 -4.00
CA ASP A 8 -22.66 -8.18 -4.44
C ASP A 8 -21.34 -7.48 -4.76
N ASN A 9 -21.41 -6.34 -5.45
CA ASN A 9 -20.24 -5.52 -5.74
C ASN A 9 -19.61 -4.96 -4.45
N SER A 10 -20.41 -4.51 -3.48
CA SER A 10 -19.91 -4.06 -2.17
C SER A 10 -19.19 -5.18 -1.42
N GLN A 11 -19.70 -6.41 -1.45
CA GLN A 11 -19.04 -7.56 -0.85
C GLN A 11 -17.68 -7.86 -1.50
N GLN A 12 -17.60 -7.76 -2.83
CA GLN A 12 -16.33 -7.95 -3.54
C GLN A 12 -15.30 -6.86 -3.20
N LEU A 13 -15.73 -5.60 -3.09
CA LEU A 13 -14.85 -4.51 -2.70
C LEU A 13 -14.34 -4.68 -1.26
N MET A 14 -15.21 -5.08 -0.32
CA MET A 14 -14.80 -5.42 1.04
C MET A 14 -13.80 -6.58 1.07
N ALA A 15 -14.04 -7.65 0.33
CA ALA A 15 -13.12 -8.78 0.25
C ALA A 15 -11.72 -8.35 -0.24
N ARG A 16 -11.65 -7.45 -1.22
CA ARG A 16 -10.37 -6.89 -1.69
C ARG A 16 -9.66 -6.08 -0.63
N ILE A 17 -10.39 -5.28 0.17
CA ILE A 17 -9.80 -4.54 1.30
C ILE A 17 -9.22 -5.52 2.32
N PHE A 18 -9.92 -6.60 2.67
CA PHE A 18 -9.41 -7.62 3.57
C PHE A 18 -8.15 -8.29 3.05
N ILE A 19 -8.09 -8.61 1.76
CA ILE A 19 -6.87 -9.16 1.13
C ILE A 19 -5.72 -8.15 1.25
N GLY A 20 -5.96 -6.88 0.96
CA GLY A 20 -4.95 -5.83 1.11
C GLY A 20 -4.44 -5.70 2.54
N LEU A 21 -5.32 -5.74 3.54
CA LEU A 21 -4.95 -5.70 4.96
C LEU A 21 -4.15 -6.94 5.39
N LEU A 22 -4.51 -8.14 4.93
CA LEU A 22 -3.76 -9.37 5.20
C LEU A 22 -2.35 -9.30 4.61
N LEU A 23 -2.20 -8.78 3.40
CA LEU A 23 -0.88 -8.56 2.78
C LEU A 23 -0.03 -7.57 3.57
N GLN A 24 -0.63 -6.48 4.07
CA GLN A 24 0.07 -5.52 4.95
C GLN A 24 0.50 -6.17 6.27
N TYR A 25 -0.38 -6.97 6.87
CA TYR A 25 -0.06 -7.70 8.10
C TYR A 25 1.10 -8.67 7.88
N HIS A 26 1.08 -9.40 6.77
CA HIS A 26 2.15 -10.34 6.44
C HIS A 26 3.49 -9.60 6.17
N ALA A 27 3.47 -8.46 5.49
CA ALA A 27 4.65 -7.64 5.31
C ALA A 27 5.26 -7.17 6.64
N LEU A 28 4.42 -6.78 7.62
CA LEU A 28 4.87 -6.42 8.97
C LEU A 28 5.48 -7.61 9.73
N ASP A 29 4.93 -8.81 9.56
CA ASP A 29 5.47 -10.01 10.18
C ASP A 29 6.85 -10.37 9.62
N VAL A 30 7.03 -10.25 8.31
CA VAL A 30 8.34 -10.43 7.64
C VAL A 30 9.35 -9.41 8.15
N ASP A 31 9.00 -8.11 8.22
CA ASP A 31 9.89 -7.07 8.78
C ASP A 31 10.29 -7.37 10.23
N ARG A 32 9.34 -7.86 11.04
CA ARG A 32 9.62 -8.25 12.41
C ARG A 32 10.66 -9.37 12.49
N VAL A 33 10.51 -10.39 11.65
CA VAL A 33 11.47 -11.50 11.59
C VAL A 33 12.85 -11.01 11.14
N GLN A 34 12.93 -10.12 10.15
CA GLN A 34 14.18 -9.53 9.69
C GLN A 34 14.86 -8.74 10.79
N LEU A 35 14.13 -7.91 11.56
CA LEU A 35 14.66 -7.17 12.70
C LEU A 35 15.19 -8.10 13.80
N LEU A 36 14.48 -9.19 14.10
CA LEU A 36 14.95 -10.15 15.08
C LEU A 36 16.23 -10.84 14.64
N ASN A 37 16.36 -11.18 13.36
CA ASN A 37 17.56 -11.80 12.82
C ASN A 37 18.75 -10.84 12.76
N SER A 38 18.53 -9.53 12.58
CA SER A 38 19.60 -8.53 12.59
C SER A 38 20.18 -8.27 13.98
N VAL A 39 19.43 -8.57 15.04
CA VAL A 39 19.88 -8.43 16.45
C VAL A 39 20.63 -9.67 16.94
N GLN A 40 20.47 -10.83 16.30
CA GLN A 40 21.22 -12.05 16.61
C GLN A 40 22.42 -12.21 15.66
N PRO A 41 23.68 -12.05 16.14
CA PRO A 41 24.88 -12.12 15.28
C PRO A 41 25.25 -13.52 14.78
N GLU A 42 24.51 -14.55 15.12
CA GLU A 42 24.78 -15.95 14.76
C GLU A 42 23.59 -16.57 14.00
N GLY A 43 23.27 -16.07 12.83
CA GLY A 43 22.22 -16.69 12.04
C GLY A 43 22.41 -16.39 10.56
N CYS A 44 23.04 -17.34 9.87
CA CYS A 44 23.22 -17.39 8.43
C CYS A 44 22.01 -16.87 7.66
N CYS A 45 22.11 -15.72 7.02
CA CYS A 45 21.35 -15.43 5.81
C CYS A 45 21.94 -16.30 4.70
N GLU A 46 21.66 -17.62 4.70
CA GLU A 46 21.86 -18.45 3.52
C GLU A 46 20.92 -17.99 2.41
N THR A 47 21.50 -17.31 1.42
CA THR A 47 21.13 -17.32 -0.01
C THR A 47 19.68 -17.63 -0.40
N GLY A 48 18.74 -16.99 0.22
CA GLY A 48 17.36 -16.92 -0.26
C GLY A 48 16.93 -15.49 -0.14
N GLY A 49 16.83 -14.75 -1.25
CA GLY A 49 16.53 -13.32 -1.25
C GLY A 49 15.41 -13.01 -0.28
N CYS A 50 15.65 -12.11 0.66
CA CYS A 50 14.63 -11.62 1.57
C CYS A 50 13.45 -11.13 0.75
N PRO A 51 12.21 -11.59 1.03
CA PRO A 51 11.04 -11.11 0.29
C PRO A 51 10.98 -9.59 0.40
N ASP A 52 10.84 -8.94 -0.73
CA ASP A 52 10.76 -7.48 -0.81
C ASP A 52 9.46 -6.99 -0.16
N THR A 53 9.57 -6.60 1.11
CA THR A 53 8.44 -6.11 1.90
C THR A 53 7.87 -4.81 1.36
N LEU A 54 8.69 -3.99 0.67
CA LEU A 54 8.25 -2.77 0.03
C LEU A 54 7.27 -3.05 -1.10
N THR A 55 7.59 -3.99 -1.98
CA THR A 55 6.69 -4.40 -3.08
C THR A 55 5.37 -4.94 -2.54
N MET A 56 5.40 -5.73 -1.46
CA MET A 56 4.18 -6.22 -0.80
C MET A 56 3.34 -5.09 -0.22
N ARG A 57 3.96 -4.10 0.41
CA ARG A 57 3.28 -2.91 0.97
C ARG A 57 2.70 -2.03 -0.12
N LEU A 58 3.41 -1.80 -1.21
CA LEU A 58 2.91 -1.06 -2.37
C LEU A 58 1.74 -1.78 -3.03
N GLY A 59 1.87 -3.07 -3.29
CA GLY A 59 0.80 -3.89 -3.87
C GLY A 59 -0.46 -3.89 -3.01
N SER A 60 -0.34 -4.08 -1.69
CA SER A 60 -1.46 -4.03 -0.76
C SER A 60 -2.14 -2.66 -0.74
N SER A 61 -1.35 -1.59 -0.76
CA SER A 61 -1.87 -0.21 -0.79
C SER A 61 -2.64 0.09 -2.07
N LEU A 62 -2.19 -0.41 -3.22
CA LEU A 62 -2.90 -0.30 -4.49
C LEU A 62 -4.24 -1.06 -4.49
N ILE A 63 -4.27 -2.27 -3.91
CA ILE A 63 -5.49 -3.07 -3.79
C ILE A 63 -6.51 -2.31 -2.92
N ILE A 64 -6.10 -1.77 -1.79
CA ILE A 64 -6.96 -0.99 -0.91
C ILE A 64 -7.47 0.28 -1.62
N LEU A 65 -6.57 1.03 -2.24
CA LEU A 65 -6.92 2.26 -2.95
C LEU A 65 -7.91 2.01 -4.07
N SER A 66 -7.70 0.98 -4.90
CA SER A 66 -8.63 0.61 -5.97
C SER A 66 -10.02 0.23 -5.44
N SER A 67 -10.09 -0.40 -4.28
CA SER A 67 -11.36 -0.75 -3.63
C SER A 67 -12.08 0.48 -3.07
N LEU A 68 -11.34 1.43 -2.48
CA LEU A 68 -11.91 2.69 -1.99
C LEU A 68 -12.48 3.53 -3.14
N LEU A 69 -11.78 3.59 -4.29
CA LEU A 69 -12.31 4.25 -5.50
C LEU A 69 -13.59 3.58 -6.01
N GLY A 70 -13.67 2.25 -5.96
CA GLY A 70 -14.89 1.51 -6.29
C GLY A 70 -16.05 1.83 -5.36
N PHE A 71 -15.83 1.98 -4.06
CA PHE A 71 -16.85 2.43 -3.11
C PHE A 71 -17.30 3.87 -3.38
N GLN A 72 -16.36 4.77 -3.69
CA GLN A 72 -16.69 6.14 -4.04
C GLN A 72 -17.60 6.22 -5.27
N ASP A 73 -17.30 5.45 -6.31
CA ASP A 73 -18.13 5.37 -7.51
C ASP A 73 -19.56 4.85 -7.19
N GLN A 74 -19.69 3.88 -6.30
CA GLN A 74 -21.01 3.40 -5.83
C GLN A 74 -21.80 4.48 -5.08
N ILE A 75 -21.16 5.25 -4.21
CA ILE A 75 -21.78 6.34 -3.47
C ILE A 75 -22.28 7.41 -4.45
N GLU A 76 -21.46 7.78 -5.44
CA GLU A 76 -21.83 8.77 -6.45
C GLU A 76 -23.02 8.30 -7.30
N GLN A 77 -23.04 7.02 -7.72
CA GLN A 77 -24.16 6.42 -8.45
C GLN A 77 -25.44 6.43 -7.61
N THR A 78 -25.36 6.07 -6.33
CA THR A 78 -26.51 6.09 -5.42
C THR A 78 -27.03 7.51 -5.22
N ASN A 79 -26.15 8.48 -5.01
CA ASN A 79 -26.52 9.89 -4.87
C ASN A 79 -27.17 10.45 -6.14
N ALA A 80 -26.67 10.07 -7.33
CA ALA A 80 -27.27 10.47 -8.59
C ALA A 80 -28.71 9.90 -8.75
N GLN A 81 -28.94 8.66 -8.31
CA GLN A 81 -30.28 8.06 -8.33
C GLN A 81 -31.23 8.75 -7.34
N THR A 82 -30.76 9.08 -6.15
CA THR A 82 -31.54 9.81 -5.13
C THR A 82 -31.94 11.20 -5.62
N ARG A 83 -31.03 11.92 -6.30
CA ARG A 83 -31.36 13.21 -6.94
C ARG A 83 -32.43 13.06 -8.01
N CYS A 84 -32.40 12.00 -8.82
CA CYS A 84 -33.45 11.74 -9.84
C CYS A 84 -34.81 11.42 -9.24
N SER A 85 -34.88 10.87 -8.02
CA SER A 85 -36.14 10.61 -7.31
C SER A 85 -36.73 11.83 -6.58
N GLY A 86 -36.01 12.98 -6.60
CA GLY A 86 -36.47 14.21 -5.96
C GLY A 86 -36.14 14.31 -4.46
N GLU A 87 -35.39 13.39 -3.94
CA GLU A 87 -34.87 13.44 -2.57
C GLU A 87 -33.49 14.14 -2.52
N CYS A 88 -33.18 14.79 -1.40
CA CYS A 88 -31.85 15.38 -1.18
C CYS A 88 -30.86 14.24 -0.83
N PRO A 89 -29.80 14.02 -1.62
CA PRO A 89 -28.78 13.04 -1.26
C PRO A 89 -27.99 13.50 -0.03
N ASP A 90 -27.55 12.56 0.81
CA ASP A 90 -26.60 12.83 1.87
C ASP A 90 -25.19 12.90 1.28
N GLU A 91 -24.65 14.10 1.16
CA GLU A 91 -23.31 14.33 0.61
C GLU A 91 -22.19 14.02 1.62
N THR A 92 -22.52 13.78 2.88
CA THR A 92 -21.54 13.54 3.96
C THR A 92 -20.72 12.29 3.68
N ASP A 93 -21.36 11.22 3.25
CA ASP A 93 -20.68 9.95 2.95
C ASP A 93 -19.72 10.08 1.77
N ALA A 94 -20.10 10.84 0.74
CA ALA A 94 -19.23 11.12 -0.40
C ALA A 94 -17.99 11.93 -0.01
N GLN A 95 -18.14 12.93 0.86
CA GLN A 95 -17.03 13.75 1.36
C GLN A 95 -16.07 12.93 2.25
N LEU A 96 -16.61 12.09 3.14
CA LEU A 96 -15.80 11.21 3.98
C LEU A 96 -15.01 10.21 3.12
N GLY A 97 -15.63 9.64 2.09
CA GLY A 97 -14.96 8.75 1.15
C GLY A 97 -13.77 9.41 0.46
N LEU A 98 -13.92 10.65 0.00
CA LEU A 98 -12.83 11.42 -0.61
C LEU A 98 -11.67 11.67 0.38
N ILE A 99 -11.95 11.98 1.63
CA ILE A 99 -10.92 12.19 2.67
C ILE A 99 -10.12 10.90 2.87
N VAL A 100 -10.78 9.74 2.97
CA VAL A 100 -10.13 8.45 3.14
C VAL A 100 -9.25 8.11 1.92
N ILE A 101 -9.73 8.38 0.71
CA ILE A 101 -8.95 8.20 -0.53
C ILE A 101 -7.73 9.11 -0.53
N MET A 102 -7.85 10.37 -0.15
CA MET A 102 -6.70 11.29 -0.06
C MET A 102 -5.63 10.78 0.91
N ILE A 103 -6.04 10.28 2.08
CA ILE A 103 -5.11 9.70 3.07
C ILE A 103 -4.41 8.47 2.48
N ALA A 104 -5.13 7.59 1.78
CA ALA A 104 -4.57 6.40 1.15
C ALA A 104 -3.56 6.76 0.05
N VAL A 105 -3.86 7.78 -0.77
CA VAL A 105 -2.96 8.31 -1.81
C VAL A 105 -1.68 8.89 -1.20
N ILE A 106 -1.79 9.73 -0.17
CA ILE A 106 -0.63 10.32 0.52
C ILE A 106 0.25 9.21 1.10
N ARG A 107 -0.35 8.19 1.72
CA ARG A 107 0.39 7.05 2.25
C ARG A 107 1.11 6.28 1.15
N TYR A 108 0.48 6.06 0.02
CA TYR A 108 1.08 5.39 -1.13
C TYR A 108 2.31 6.14 -1.65
N PHE A 109 2.20 7.46 -1.83
CA PHE A 109 3.33 8.28 -2.26
C PHE A 109 4.48 8.29 -1.25
N ARG A 110 4.19 8.31 0.05
CA ARG A 110 5.23 8.19 1.09
C ARG A 110 5.97 6.85 1.02
N LEU A 111 5.28 5.76 0.71
CA LEU A 111 5.92 4.46 0.53
C LEU A 111 6.84 4.44 -0.69
N LEU A 112 6.43 5.09 -1.79
CA LEU A 112 7.28 5.23 -2.99
C LEU A 112 8.54 6.05 -2.70
N ASP A 113 8.40 7.15 -1.99
CA ASP A 113 9.52 8.04 -1.62
C ASP A 113 10.53 7.32 -0.73
N THR A 114 10.04 6.57 0.26
CA THR A 114 10.89 5.76 1.15
C THR A 114 11.65 4.67 0.37
N GLY A 115 11.01 4.03 -0.60
CA GLY A 115 11.66 3.02 -1.46
C GLY A 115 12.75 3.64 -2.34
N SER A 116 12.48 4.78 -2.93
CA SER A 116 13.43 5.51 -3.76
C SER A 116 14.66 5.99 -2.97
N ALA A 117 14.48 6.42 -1.72
CA ALA A 117 15.57 6.84 -0.85
C ALA A 117 16.49 5.66 -0.45
N ALA A 118 15.94 4.47 -0.27
CA ALA A 118 16.72 3.27 0.06
C ALA A 118 17.60 2.81 -1.13
N GLU A 119 17.09 2.94 -2.34
CA GLU A 119 17.82 2.58 -3.57
C GLU A 119 19.00 3.52 -3.83
N ASN A 120 18.78 4.83 -3.69
CA ASN A 120 19.84 5.84 -3.85
C ASN A 120 20.92 5.79 -2.74
N GLY A 121 20.58 5.32 -1.55
CA GLY A 121 21.52 5.15 -0.45
C GLY A 121 22.52 4.03 -0.69
N THR A 122 22.14 2.98 -1.40
CA THR A 122 22.99 1.83 -1.72
C THR A 122 24.02 2.17 -2.80
N ASP A 123 23.65 2.93 -3.82
CA ASP A 123 24.56 3.37 -4.88
C ASP A 123 25.67 4.31 -4.34
N SER A 124 25.32 5.19 -3.40
CA SER A 124 26.31 6.11 -2.80
C SER A 124 27.32 5.39 -1.90
N GLN A 125 26.99 4.26 -1.30
CA GLN A 125 27.94 3.47 -0.50
C GLN A 125 28.92 2.69 -1.38
N ILE A 126 28.45 2.20 -2.54
CA ILE A 126 29.32 1.46 -3.48
C ILE A 126 30.38 2.40 -4.08
N GLU A 127 30.02 3.64 -4.42
CA GLU A 127 30.98 4.63 -4.94
C GLU A 127 32.06 5.02 -3.90
N LEU A 128 31.69 5.10 -2.61
CA LEU A 128 32.64 5.42 -1.54
C LEU A 128 33.61 4.26 -1.24
N GLU A 129 33.21 3.01 -1.35
CA GLU A 129 34.06 1.86 -1.16
C GLU A 129 35.05 1.69 -2.33
N GLU A 130 34.68 2.02 -3.56
CA GLU A 130 35.56 1.96 -4.74
C GLU A 130 36.63 3.06 -4.70
N GLU A 131 36.35 4.26 -4.19
CA GLU A 131 37.33 5.34 -4.03
C GLU A 131 38.38 5.03 -2.93
N ASP A 132 37.96 4.38 -1.85
CA ASP A 132 38.88 4.00 -0.76
C ASP A 132 39.84 2.85 -1.17
N GLU A 133 39.39 1.91 -2.00
CA GLU A 133 40.20 0.83 -2.50
C GLU A 133 41.24 1.33 -3.53
N ALA A 134 40.86 2.32 -4.36
CA ALA A 134 41.80 2.95 -5.29
C ALA A 134 42.88 3.81 -4.61
N ALA A 135 42.61 4.40 -3.46
CA ALA A 135 43.58 5.18 -2.68
C ALA A 135 44.59 4.32 -1.91
N ALA A 136 44.28 3.05 -1.65
CA ALA A 136 45.16 2.12 -0.92
C ALA A 136 46.24 1.49 -1.81
N ILE A 137 46.22 1.68 -3.13
CA ILE A 137 47.16 1.07 -4.10
C ILE A 137 48.33 2.04 -4.48
N VAL A 138 48.27 3.28 -3.99
CA VAL A 138 49.34 4.30 -4.20
C VAL A 138 50.17 4.46 -2.94
#